data_1ac8691353f4bac7edff325763c1ea65
#
_entry.id   1ac8691353f4bac7edff325763c1ea65
#
_cell.length_a   1.000
_cell.length_b   1.000
_cell.length_c   1.000
_cell.angle_alpha   90.00
_cell.angle_beta   90.00
_cell.angle_gamma   90.00
#
_symmetry.space_group_name_H-M   'P 1'
#
loop_
_entity.id
_entity.type
_entity.pdbx_description
1 polymer ?
#
loop_
_entity_poly.entity_id
_entity_poly.type
_entity_poly.pdbx_seq_one_letter_code
_entity_poly.pdbx_strand_id
1 'polypeptide(L)' 'MTTQMQEWLKKATAPERDRVAAAAGTSVGYLYQIAGGHRKPSLELSKKLQAATDGDLTMSGLRPDLYELLTQSKPQVAA' A
#
# COMPACT_ATOMS: atom_id res chain seq x y z
N MET A 1 -11.29 12.48 -6.06
CA MET A 1 -11.30 11.03 -5.82
C MET A 1 -10.32 10.68 -4.72
N THR A 2 -10.71 9.80 -3.83
CA THR A 2 -9.84 9.40 -2.73
C THR A 2 -9.07 8.15 -3.11
N THR A 3 -7.82 8.07 -2.63
CA THR A 3 -7.01 6.88 -2.84
C THR A 3 -7.40 5.82 -1.81
N GLN A 4 -6.96 4.60 -2.06
CA GLN A 4 -7.19 3.51 -1.12
C GLN A 4 -6.58 3.82 0.25
N MET A 5 -5.37 4.39 0.26
CA MET A 5 -4.71 4.75 1.51
C MET A 5 -5.50 5.82 2.27
N GLN A 6 -6.02 6.83 1.57
CA GLN A 6 -6.81 7.86 2.23
C GLN A 6 -8.05 7.28 2.88
N GLU A 7 -8.73 6.38 2.19
CA GLU A 7 -9.93 5.76 2.74
C GLU A 7 -9.61 4.87 3.92
N TRP A 8 -8.53 4.11 3.82
CA TRP A 8 -8.14 3.25 4.92
C TRP A 8 -7.79 4.06 6.18
N LEU A 9 -7.03 5.14 6.01
CA LEU A 9 -6.66 5.99 7.13
C LEU A 9 -7.89 6.62 7.80
N LYS A 10 -8.89 6.91 7.00
CA LYS A 10 -10.11 7.51 7.49
C LYS A 10 -10.91 6.56 8.37
N LYS A 11 -10.94 5.29 7.99
CA LYS A 11 -11.72 4.27 8.70
C LYS A 11 -10.98 3.67 9.87
N ALA A 12 -9.66 3.62 9.80
CA ALA A 12 -8.86 2.97 10.82
C ALA A 12 -8.84 3.78 12.10
N THR A 13 -8.84 3.09 13.22
CA THR A 13 -8.66 3.73 14.51
C THR A 13 -7.19 4.08 14.72
N ALA A 14 -6.90 4.95 15.68
CA ALA A 14 -5.52 5.30 15.99
C ALA A 14 -4.68 4.07 16.35
N PRO A 15 -5.15 3.15 17.22
CA PRO A 15 -4.38 1.93 17.49
C PRO A 15 -4.15 1.07 16.26
N GLU A 16 -5.11 1.00 15.34
CA GLU A 16 -4.94 0.23 14.11
C GLU A 16 -3.87 0.85 13.22
N ARG A 17 -3.88 2.17 13.10
CA ARG A 17 -2.87 2.85 12.29
C ARG A 17 -1.48 2.61 12.83
N ASP A 18 -1.34 2.68 14.16
CA ASP A 18 -0.05 2.44 14.80
C ASP A 18 0.40 1.00 14.59
N ARG A 19 -0.51 0.05 14.76
CA ARG A 19 -0.19 -1.36 14.62
C ARG A 19 0.24 -1.69 13.20
N VAL A 20 -0.49 -1.20 12.22
CA VAL A 20 -0.18 -1.46 10.81
C VAL A 20 1.15 -0.82 10.42
N ALA A 21 1.37 0.42 10.84
CA ALA A 21 2.64 1.08 10.56
C ALA A 21 3.81 0.31 11.15
N ALA A 22 3.68 -0.13 12.40
CA ALA A 22 4.74 -0.90 13.04
C ALA A 22 4.96 -2.24 12.33
N ALA A 23 3.88 -2.93 11.98
CA ALA A 23 4.00 -4.21 11.31
C ALA A 23 4.66 -4.07 9.93
N ALA A 24 4.46 -2.97 9.27
CA ALA A 24 5.07 -2.70 7.98
C ALA A 24 6.45 -2.07 8.08
N GLY A 25 6.91 -1.79 9.30
CA GLY A 25 8.23 -1.21 9.50
C GLY A 25 8.31 0.26 9.12
N THR A 26 7.22 0.99 9.28
CA THR A 26 7.17 2.40 8.94
C THR A 26 6.48 3.19 10.06
N SER A 27 6.06 4.41 9.78
CA SER A 27 5.38 5.27 10.76
C SER A 27 4.03 5.72 10.22
N VAL A 28 3.14 6.10 11.13
CA VAL A 28 1.84 6.63 10.74
C VAL A 28 2.02 7.90 9.90
N GLY A 29 2.99 8.74 10.27
CA GLY A 29 3.28 9.94 9.48
C GLY A 29 3.62 9.62 8.03
N TYR A 30 4.37 8.54 7.81
CA TYR A 30 4.72 8.12 6.45
C TYR A 30 3.48 7.66 5.68
N LEU A 31 2.57 6.97 6.35
CA LEU A 31 1.31 6.56 5.71
C LEU A 31 0.51 7.78 5.26
N TYR A 32 0.49 8.84 6.05
CA TYR A 32 -0.17 10.08 5.65
C TYR A 32 0.51 10.74 4.48
N GLN A 33 1.84 10.64 4.38
CA GLN A 33 2.56 11.17 3.24
C GLN A 33 2.23 10.41 1.97
N ILE A 34 2.06 9.10 2.07
CA ILE A 34 1.60 8.30 0.94
C ILE A 34 0.20 8.72 0.53
N ALA A 35 -0.69 8.91 1.49
CA ALA A 35 -2.06 9.31 1.21
C ALA A 35 -2.12 10.67 0.53
N GLY A 36 -1.22 11.57 0.89
CA GLY A 36 -1.17 12.89 0.31
C GLY A 36 -0.46 12.96 -1.03
N GLY A 37 0.10 11.85 -1.49
CA GLY A 37 0.81 11.84 -2.77
C GLY A 37 2.24 12.33 -2.69
N HIS A 38 2.75 12.61 -1.49
CA HIS A 38 4.11 13.11 -1.32
C HIS A 38 5.15 12.00 -1.36
N ARG A 39 4.73 10.77 -1.11
CA ARG A 39 5.62 9.60 -1.14
C ARG A 39 4.91 8.45 -1.81
N LYS A 40 5.69 7.61 -2.47
CA LYS A 40 5.18 6.37 -3.04
C LYS A 40 5.78 5.20 -2.28
N PRO A 41 4.94 4.25 -1.83
CA PRO A 41 5.50 3.09 -1.12
C PRO A 41 6.28 2.21 -2.09
N SER A 42 7.35 1.61 -1.59
CA SER A 42 8.11 0.64 -2.36
C SER A 42 7.28 -0.62 -2.56
N LEU A 43 7.74 -1.48 -3.47
CA LEU A 43 7.09 -2.78 -3.66
C LEU A 43 7.04 -3.57 -2.36
N GLU A 44 8.16 -3.58 -1.65
CA GLU A 44 8.25 -4.32 -0.39
C GLU A 44 7.31 -3.74 0.67
N LEU A 45 7.27 -2.43 0.79
CA LEU A 45 6.37 -1.80 1.75
C LEU A 45 4.91 -2.06 1.39
N SER A 46 4.60 -2.02 0.11
CA SER A 46 3.24 -2.31 -0.35
C SER A 46 2.82 -3.72 0.04
N LYS A 47 3.71 -4.68 -0.11
CA LYS A 47 3.43 -6.07 0.29
C LYS A 47 3.21 -6.18 1.79
N LYS A 48 4.01 -5.48 2.57
CA LYS A 48 3.87 -5.51 4.03
C LYS A 48 2.57 -4.86 4.47
N LEU A 49 2.20 -3.77 3.84
CA LEU A 49 0.94 -3.09 4.14
C LEU A 49 -0.26 -3.97 3.77
N GLN A 50 -0.17 -4.65 2.65
CA GLN A 50 -1.24 -5.56 2.26
C GLN A 50 -1.41 -6.68 3.28
N ALA A 51 -0.30 -7.26 3.73
CA ALA A 51 -0.34 -8.32 4.73
C ALA A 51 -0.83 -7.80 6.07
N ALA A 52 -0.35 -6.64 6.48
CA ALA A 52 -0.70 -6.08 7.79
C ALA A 52 -2.15 -5.65 7.89
N THR A 53 -2.78 -5.32 6.77
CA THR A 53 -4.18 -4.89 6.74
C THR A 53 -5.11 -6.00 6.26
N ASP A 54 -4.58 -7.20 6.08
CA ASP A 54 -5.39 -8.36 5.66
C ASP A 54 -6.10 -8.08 4.33
N GLY A 55 -5.45 -7.34 3.46
CA GLY A 55 -5.98 -7.05 2.12
C GLY A 55 -6.77 -5.77 2.02
N ASP A 56 -6.97 -5.04 3.10
CA ASP A 56 -7.65 -3.75 3.03
C ASP A 56 -6.85 -2.74 2.22
N LEU A 57 -5.53 -2.82 2.32
CA LEU A 57 -4.63 -2.11 1.42
C LEU A 57 -4.04 -3.14 0.48
N THR A 58 -4.07 -2.87 -0.81
CA THR A 58 -3.58 -3.81 -1.80
C THR A 58 -2.46 -3.19 -2.61
N MET A 59 -1.60 -4.05 -3.17
CA MET A 59 -0.53 -3.57 -4.04
C MET A 59 -1.10 -2.84 -5.26
N SER A 60 -2.21 -3.32 -5.80
CA SER A 60 -2.83 -2.68 -6.95
C SER A 60 -3.37 -1.29 -6.61
N GLY A 61 -3.81 -1.09 -5.36
CA GLY A 61 -4.28 0.22 -4.93
C GLY A 61 -3.16 1.16 -4.51
N LEU A 62 -2.06 0.62 -3.98
CA LEU A 62 -0.92 1.42 -3.52
C LEU A 62 0.04 1.76 -4.64
N ARG A 63 0.34 0.80 -5.49
CA ARG A 63 1.27 0.97 -6.60
C ARG A 63 0.71 0.31 -7.85
N PRO A 64 -0.33 0.92 -8.44
CA PRO A 64 -0.93 0.34 -9.65
C PRO A 64 0.07 0.20 -10.80
N ASP A 65 1.04 1.11 -10.88
CA ASP A 65 2.08 1.04 -11.89
C ASP A 65 2.92 -0.23 -11.78
N LEU A 66 3.35 -0.55 -10.56
CA LEU A 66 4.14 -1.76 -10.34
C LEU A 66 3.30 -3.02 -10.48
N TYR A 67 2.07 -2.95 -10.00
CA TYR A 67 1.17 -4.09 -10.11
C TYR A 67 0.93 -4.46 -11.57
N GLU A 68 0.73 -3.46 -12.40
CA GLU A 68 0.53 -3.66 -13.81
C GLU A 68 1.74 -4.29 -14.48
N LEU A 69 2.92 -3.79 -14.14
CA LEU A 69 4.15 -4.35 -14.68
C LEU A 69 4.32 -5.82 -14.30
N LEU A 70 4.02 -6.16 -13.06
CA LEU A 70 4.16 -7.53 -12.60
C LEU A 70 3.18 -8.47 -13.27
N THR A 71 1.97 -8.01 -13.52
CA THR A 71 0.97 -8.85 -14.17
C THR A 71 1.20 -8.96 -15.67
N GLN A 72 1.73 -7.91 -16.28
CA GLN A 72 1.95 -7.89 -17.72
C GLN A 72 3.20 -8.63 -18.13
N SER A 73 4.17 -8.76 -17.25
CA SER A 73 5.42 -9.40 -17.62
C SER A 73 5.30 -10.91 -17.77
N LYS A 74 4.29 -11.51 -17.18
CA LYS A 74 4.14 -12.97 -17.20
C LYS A 74 3.98 -13.56 -18.61
N PRO A 75 3.10 -13.03 -19.44
CA PRO A 75 2.86 -13.68 -20.74
C PRO A 75 4.06 -13.62 -21.67
N GLN A 76 4.94 -12.69 -21.45
CA GLN A 76 6.07 -12.51 -22.35
C GLN A 76 7.07 -13.65 -22.27
N VAL A 77 7.05 -14.34 -21.17
CA VAL A 77 7.96 -15.46 -20.97
C VAL A 77 7.67 -16.58 -21.97
N ALA A 78 6.44 -16.67 -22.39
CA ALA A 78 6.02 -17.73 -23.28
C ALA A 78 6.64 -17.61 -24.67
N ALA A 79 7.08 -16.44 -25.02
CA ALA A 79 7.73 -16.26 -26.32
C ALA A 79 9.13 -16.86 -26.38
#